data_c4d733bbe82caab16bd9c86a523fe93c
#
_entry.id   c4d733bbe82caab16bd9c86a523fe93c
#
_cell.length_a   1.000
_cell.length_b   1.000
_cell.length_c   1.000
_cell.angle_alpha   90.00
_cell.angle_beta   90.00
_cell.angle_gamma   90.00
#
_symmetry.space_group_name_H-M   'P 1'
#
loop_
_entity.id
_entity.type
_entity.pdbx_description
1 polymer ?
#
loop_
_entity_poly.entity_id
_entity_poly.type
_entity_poly.pdbx_seq_one_letter_code
_entity_poly.pdbx_strand_id
1 'polypeptide(L)'
;VHQNFHGFIVDGVKSSILSPNLDCYKELYRRKIPVIFYNNFYRNLRCPRVTINDIECAHQLIGRLIDAGHSHIAGIFVYDNYQSVEKFQGMAEAMRNRGLELNDDYIKWCISDEAHNESYVRSIERFLKSIPKCTAIVCCNYIIYRLVMKTLQKMGKTVPEDYSLVCFDYSEETYRQEDVTCSVEQGFEMGRQLALRLMEMISTGECDDRNYTYVMKPILYDAIHPEDQKGKIKEIPEAVLLSGEDLFIGFCCVQKIVQQYAGAEAHK
;
A
#
# COMPACT_ATOMS: atom_id res chain seq x y z
N VAL A 1 -15.07 18.31 25.44
CA VAL A 1 -13.67 18.24 25.87
C VAL A 1 -12.82 18.67 24.68
N HIS A 2 -12.28 19.91 24.71
CA HIS A 2 -11.35 20.40 23.70
C HIS A 2 -9.99 19.72 23.96
N GLN A 3 -9.69 18.66 23.21
CA GLN A 3 -8.34 18.12 23.18
C GLN A 3 -7.48 19.02 22.28
N ASN A 4 -6.46 19.64 22.83
CA ASN A 4 -5.49 20.41 22.07
C ASN A 4 -4.51 19.43 21.42
N PHE A 5 -4.72 19.09 20.16
CA PHE A 5 -3.75 18.35 19.36
C PHE A 5 -2.68 19.30 18.84
N HIS A 6 -1.42 18.89 18.95
CA HIS A 6 -0.27 19.68 18.47
C HIS A 6 0.06 19.41 17.00
N GLY A 7 -0.47 18.31 16.41
CA GLY A 7 -0.28 17.96 15.02
C GLY A 7 -0.95 16.63 14.65
N PHE A 8 -0.97 16.29 13.36
CA PHE A 8 -1.62 15.10 12.82
C PHE A 8 -0.74 14.35 11.84
N ILE A 9 -0.75 13.02 11.94
CA ILE A 9 -0.28 12.09 10.92
C ILE A 9 -1.51 11.50 10.26
N VAL A 10 -1.59 11.56 8.93
CA VAL A 10 -2.81 11.25 8.16
C VAL A 10 -2.54 10.26 7.05
N ASP A 11 -3.35 9.22 6.94
CA ASP A 11 -3.52 8.43 5.73
C ASP A 11 -4.74 8.95 4.95
N GLY A 12 -4.53 9.34 3.69
CA GLY A 12 -5.57 9.95 2.88
C GLY A 12 -6.59 8.92 2.38
N VAL A 13 -7.72 8.80 3.04
CA VAL A 13 -8.81 7.89 2.61
C VAL A 13 -9.37 8.32 1.26
N LYS A 14 -9.55 7.33 0.34
CA LYS A 14 -10.04 7.56 -1.04
C LYS A 14 -9.26 8.66 -1.75
N SER A 15 -7.94 8.60 -1.65
CA SER A 15 -6.99 9.66 -2.02
C SER A 15 -6.87 9.92 -3.52
N SER A 16 -7.25 8.97 -4.37
CA SER A 16 -7.21 9.12 -5.83
C SER A 16 -8.45 9.76 -6.43
N ILE A 17 -9.51 9.93 -5.64
CA ILE A 17 -10.75 10.61 -6.07
C ILE A 17 -10.93 11.93 -5.32
N LEU A 18 -11.91 12.73 -5.78
CA LEU A 18 -12.20 14.01 -5.15
C LEU A 18 -12.70 13.81 -3.72
N SER A 19 -11.94 14.33 -2.75
CA SER A 19 -12.33 14.27 -1.34
C SER A 19 -13.17 15.48 -0.93
N PRO A 20 -14.33 15.28 -0.26
CA PRO A 20 -15.11 16.39 0.29
C PRO A 20 -14.42 17.05 1.50
N ASN A 21 -13.41 16.40 2.09
CA ASN A 21 -12.78 16.82 3.34
C ASN A 21 -11.53 17.71 3.15
N LEU A 22 -11.18 18.09 1.92
CA LEU A 22 -9.97 18.89 1.66
C LEU A 22 -9.96 20.22 2.42
N ASP A 23 -11.12 20.83 2.63
CA ASP A 23 -11.22 22.11 3.33
C ASP A 23 -10.91 21.99 4.83
N CYS A 24 -11.15 20.83 5.43
CA CYS A 24 -10.72 20.55 6.81
C CYS A 24 -9.19 20.62 6.95
N TYR A 25 -8.46 20.00 6.02
CA TYR A 25 -6.99 20.07 6.02
C TYR A 25 -6.47 21.48 5.74
N LYS A 26 -7.09 22.23 4.82
CA LYS A 26 -6.74 23.63 4.56
C LYS A 26 -6.95 24.49 5.81
N GLU A 27 -8.02 24.22 6.57
CA GLU A 27 -8.30 24.92 7.83
C GLU A 27 -7.25 24.60 8.91
N LEU A 28 -6.79 23.33 9.03
CA LEU A 28 -5.69 22.98 9.93
C LEU A 28 -4.42 23.76 9.59
N TYR A 29 -4.06 23.82 8.30
CA TYR A 29 -2.92 24.63 7.85
C TYR A 29 -3.10 26.11 8.13
N ARG A 30 -4.31 26.67 7.94
CA ARG A 30 -4.59 28.08 8.26
C ARG A 30 -4.40 28.38 9.74
N ARG A 31 -4.70 27.41 10.60
CA ARG A 31 -4.48 27.49 12.04
C ARG A 31 -3.04 27.18 12.47
N LYS A 32 -2.14 26.94 11.54
CA LYS A 32 -0.76 26.53 11.78
C LYS A 32 -0.63 25.25 12.62
N ILE A 33 -1.58 24.32 12.44
CA ILE A 33 -1.54 22.99 13.04
C ILE A 33 -0.80 22.08 12.06
N PRO A 34 0.34 21.47 12.44
CA PRO A 34 1.12 20.60 11.59
C PRO A 34 0.30 19.37 11.15
N VAL A 35 0.33 19.08 9.86
CA VAL A 35 -0.27 17.86 9.28
C VAL A 35 0.73 17.25 8.32
N ILE A 36 1.04 15.98 8.50
CA ILE A 36 1.89 15.20 7.61
C ILE A 36 1.16 13.96 7.11
N PHE A 37 1.25 13.70 5.83
CA PHE A 37 0.62 12.54 5.21
C PHE A 37 1.62 11.39 5.07
N TYR A 38 1.12 10.16 5.08
CA TYR A 38 1.89 8.98 4.71
C TYR A 38 1.15 8.16 3.67
N ASN A 39 1.91 7.52 2.80
CA ASN A 39 1.41 6.69 1.70
C ASN A 39 0.37 7.41 0.82
N ASN A 40 -0.84 7.54 1.30
CA ASN A 40 -1.94 8.15 0.57
C ASN A 40 -2.10 9.63 0.91
N PHE A 41 -2.10 10.47 -0.12
CA PHE A 41 -2.26 11.92 0.01
C PHE A 41 -3.14 12.44 -1.13
N TYR A 42 -3.69 13.64 -0.96
CA TYR A 42 -4.53 14.25 -1.98
C TYR A 42 -3.69 15.11 -2.93
N ARG A 43 -3.68 14.82 -4.22
CA ARG A 43 -2.92 15.58 -5.23
C ARG A 43 -3.26 17.06 -5.25
N ASN A 44 -4.51 17.40 -4.94
CA ASN A 44 -5.01 18.78 -4.93
C ASN A 44 -4.69 19.52 -3.62
N LEU A 45 -3.99 18.87 -2.69
CA LEU A 45 -3.56 19.44 -1.43
C LEU A 45 -2.03 19.39 -1.36
N ARG A 46 -1.39 20.56 -1.34
CA ARG A 46 0.04 20.62 -1.03
C ARG A 46 0.23 20.29 0.44
N CYS A 47 0.94 19.22 0.73
CA CYS A 47 1.12 18.71 2.09
C CYS A 47 2.48 18.03 2.25
N PRO A 48 3.11 18.15 3.42
CA PRO A 48 4.24 17.32 3.79
C PRO A 48 3.85 15.84 3.75
N ARG A 49 4.74 14.98 3.27
CA ARG A 49 4.44 13.55 3.16
C ARG A 49 5.68 12.67 3.23
N VAL A 50 5.46 11.46 3.71
CA VAL A 50 6.39 10.33 3.63
C VAL A 50 5.70 9.23 2.84
N THR A 51 6.34 8.75 1.78
CA THR A 51 5.76 7.73 0.87
C THR A 51 6.80 6.68 0.51
N ILE A 52 6.37 5.55 -0.01
CA ILE A 52 7.23 4.57 -0.68
C ILE A 52 7.22 4.88 -2.18
N ASN A 53 8.28 4.53 -2.90
CA ASN A 53 8.31 4.62 -4.36
C ASN A 53 7.57 3.43 -4.98
N ASP A 54 6.23 3.53 -5.06
CA ASP A 54 5.35 2.47 -5.53
C ASP A 54 5.56 2.15 -7.02
N ILE A 55 5.92 3.13 -7.85
CA ILE A 55 6.24 2.94 -9.27
C ILE A 55 7.49 2.07 -9.41
N GLU A 56 8.58 2.40 -8.70
CA GLU A 56 9.82 1.61 -8.71
C GLU A 56 9.59 0.21 -8.15
N CYS A 57 8.80 0.11 -7.08
CA CYS A 57 8.40 -1.16 -6.49
C CYS A 57 7.70 -2.06 -7.53
N ALA A 58 6.76 -1.49 -8.28
CA ALA A 58 6.05 -2.20 -9.33
C ALA A 58 6.99 -2.63 -10.46
N HIS A 59 7.91 -1.76 -10.91
CA HIS A 59 8.90 -2.14 -11.92
C HIS A 59 9.70 -3.37 -11.50
N GLN A 60 10.11 -3.45 -10.23
CA GLN A 60 10.89 -4.56 -9.72
C GLN A 60 10.06 -5.84 -9.60
N LEU A 61 8.85 -5.78 -9.02
CA LEU A 61 7.99 -6.96 -8.85
C LEU A 61 7.49 -7.52 -10.19
N ILE A 62 7.05 -6.66 -11.10
CA ILE A 62 6.58 -7.06 -12.42
C ILE A 62 7.76 -7.59 -13.26
N GLY A 63 8.94 -6.96 -13.11
CA GLY A 63 10.18 -7.44 -13.72
C GLY A 63 10.45 -8.89 -13.36
N ARG A 64 10.28 -9.32 -12.09
CA ARG A 64 10.45 -10.71 -11.66
C ARG A 64 9.51 -11.67 -12.38
N LEU A 65 8.24 -11.32 -12.52
CA LEU A 65 7.29 -12.14 -13.28
C LEU A 65 7.69 -12.27 -14.75
N ILE A 66 8.12 -11.17 -15.38
CA ILE A 66 8.53 -11.18 -16.80
C ILE A 66 9.82 -11.99 -16.98
N ASP A 67 10.79 -11.83 -16.07
CA ASP A 67 12.05 -12.58 -16.09
C ASP A 67 11.82 -14.09 -15.87
N ALA A 68 10.77 -14.47 -15.13
CA ALA A 68 10.30 -15.84 -14.98
C ALA A 68 9.50 -16.36 -16.20
N GLY A 69 9.34 -15.56 -17.27
CA GLY A 69 8.70 -15.96 -18.52
C GLY A 69 7.21 -15.64 -18.64
N HIS A 70 6.62 -14.95 -17.66
CA HIS A 70 5.20 -14.58 -17.75
C HIS A 70 4.98 -13.42 -18.73
N SER A 71 4.06 -13.61 -19.68
CA SER A 71 3.66 -12.58 -20.65
C SER A 71 2.18 -12.20 -20.54
N HIS A 72 1.35 -13.04 -19.90
CA HIS A 72 -0.06 -12.79 -19.66
C HIS A 72 -0.25 -12.60 -18.16
N ILE A 73 -0.11 -11.35 -17.71
CA ILE A 73 -0.08 -10.96 -16.31
C ILE A 73 -1.35 -10.16 -16.00
N ALA A 74 -2.15 -10.65 -15.07
CA ALA A 74 -3.32 -9.91 -14.58
C ALA A 74 -2.97 -9.04 -13.38
N GLY A 75 -3.72 -7.95 -13.20
CA GLY A 75 -3.61 -7.09 -12.04
C GLY A 75 -4.96 -6.83 -11.38
N ILE A 76 -4.99 -6.83 -10.05
CA ILE A 76 -6.17 -6.45 -9.27
C ILE A 76 -5.80 -5.25 -8.40
N PHE A 77 -6.43 -4.10 -8.68
CA PHE A 77 -6.11 -2.79 -8.12
C PHE A 77 -7.32 -2.12 -7.50
N VAL A 78 -7.04 -1.19 -6.57
CA VAL A 78 -8.05 -0.37 -5.90
C VAL A 78 -7.99 1.05 -6.48
N TYR A 79 -9.03 1.50 -7.20
CA TYR A 79 -8.96 2.74 -7.95
C TYR A 79 -9.14 4.01 -7.09
N ASP A 80 -9.75 3.90 -5.92
CA ASP A 80 -9.94 5.02 -4.99
C ASP A 80 -8.76 5.23 -4.02
N ASN A 81 -7.66 4.47 -4.18
CA ASN A 81 -6.43 4.56 -3.41
C ASN A 81 -5.26 5.00 -4.29
N TYR A 82 -4.57 6.08 -3.91
CA TYR A 82 -3.52 6.68 -4.72
C TYR A 82 -2.31 5.76 -4.91
N GLN A 83 -1.85 5.07 -3.85
CA GLN A 83 -0.76 4.09 -3.97
C GLN A 83 -1.10 2.99 -4.98
N SER A 84 -2.33 2.48 -4.94
CA SER A 84 -2.74 1.42 -5.86
C SER A 84 -2.72 1.88 -7.32
N VAL A 85 -3.06 3.16 -7.56
CA VAL A 85 -2.95 3.77 -8.90
C VAL A 85 -1.48 3.90 -9.34
N GLU A 86 -0.56 4.28 -8.45
CA GLU A 86 0.88 4.33 -8.75
C GLU A 86 1.45 2.92 -9.01
N LYS A 87 1.03 1.90 -8.26
CA LYS A 87 1.40 0.50 -8.51
C LYS A 87 0.93 0.02 -9.88
N PHE A 88 -0.29 0.36 -10.28
CA PHE A 88 -0.78 0.09 -11.64
C PHE A 88 0.04 0.81 -12.70
N GLN A 89 0.33 2.10 -12.50
CA GLN A 89 1.18 2.86 -13.42
C GLN A 89 2.54 2.19 -13.59
N GLY A 90 3.19 1.80 -12.49
CA GLY A 90 4.48 1.11 -12.53
C GLY A 90 4.39 -0.26 -13.23
N MET A 91 3.30 -1.02 -13.05
CA MET A 91 3.05 -2.25 -13.81
C MET A 91 2.98 -1.98 -15.31
N ALA A 92 2.18 -0.97 -15.72
CA ALA A 92 2.02 -0.61 -17.12
C ALA A 92 3.34 -0.18 -17.77
N GLU A 93 4.15 0.61 -17.03
CA GLU A 93 5.47 1.04 -17.49
C GLU A 93 6.45 -0.13 -17.58
N ALA A 94 6.47 -1.04 -16.57
CA ALA A 94 7.33 -2.21 -16.57
C ALA A 94 7.05 -3.16 -17.75
N MET A 95 5.77 -3.43 -18.03
CA MET A 95 5.35 -4.25 -19.18
C MET A 95 5.75 -3.59 -20.50
N ARG A 96 5.47 -2.30 -20.66
CA ARG A 96 5.83 -1.54 -21.87
C ARG A 96 7.35 -1.55 -22.11
N ASN A 97 8.14 -1.32 -21.07
CA ASN A 97 9.61 -1.30 -21.15
C ASN A 97 10.21 -2.66 -21.58
N ARG A 98 9.47 -3.75 -21.37
CA ARG A 98 9.83 -5.11 -21.78
C ARG A 98 9.15 -5.56 -23.08
N GLY A 99 8.46 -4.66 -23.77
CA GLY A 99 7.77 -4.94 -25.04
C GLY A 99 6.51 -5.79 -24.91
N LEU A 100 5.93 -5.87 -23.71
CA LEU A 100 4.66 -6.55 -23.46
C LEU A 100 3.50 -5.56 -23.57
N GLU A 101 2.42 -6.00 -24.20
CA GLU A 101 1.19 -5.24 -24.29
C GLU A 101 0.38 -5.35 -22.97
N LEU A 102 -0.04 -4.22 -22.46
CA LEU A 102 -1.00 -4.17 -21.36
C LEU A 102 -2.41 -4.26 -21.95
N ASN A 103 -3.09 -5.35 -21.69
CA ASN A 103 -4.49 -5.54 -22.08
C ASN A 103 -5.41 -5.17 -20.90
N ASP A 104 -6.31 -4.23 -21.13
CA ASP A 104 -7.28 -3.77 -20.11
C ASP A 104 -8.16 -4.90 -19.57
N ASP A 105 -8.44 -5.93 -20.39
CA ASP A 105 -9.19 -7.12 -19.96
C ASP A 105 -8.47 -7.90 -18.85
N TYR A 106 -7.16 -7.74 -18.69
CA TYR A 106 -6.38 -8.35 -17.61
C TYR A 106 -6.31 -7.48 -16.35
N ILE A 107 -6.95 -6.32 -16.35
CA ILE A 107 -6.94 -5.42 -15.21
C ILE A 107 -8.30 -5.36 -14.54
N LYS A 108 -8.36 -5.75 -13.28
CA LYS A 108 -9.56 -5.66 -12.47
C LYS A 108 -9.43 -4.53 -11.45
N TRP A 109 -10.35 -3.59 -11.54
CA TRP A 109 -10.48 -2.52 -10.57
C TRP A 109 -11.57 -2.81 -9.53
N CYS A 110 -11.32 -2.43 -8.28
CA CYS A 110 -12.31 -2.43 -7.20
C CYS A 110 -12.22 -1.12 -6.41
N ILE A 111 -13.17 -0.88 -5.53
CA ILE A 111 -13.11 0.16 -4.51
C ILE A 111 -12.66 -0.43 -3.17
N SER A 112 -12.12 0.42 -2.29
CA SER A 112 -11.64 0.00 -0.98
C SER A 112 -12.70 -0.75 -0.17
N ASP A 113 -13.95 -0.30 -0.22
CA ASP A 113 -15.07 -0.90 0.52
C ASP A 113 -15.41 -2.33 0.03
N GLU A 114 -15.25 -2.59 -1.28
CA GLU A 114 -15.49 -3.93 -1.87
C GLU A 114 -14.39 -4.93 -1.50
N ALA A 115 -13.14 -4.46 -1.38
CA ALA A 115 -12.00 -5.31 -1.07
C ALA A 115 -12.14 -6.03 0.29
N HIS A 116 -12.96 -5.52 1.19
CA HIS A 116 -13.25 -6.13 2.50
C HIS A 116 -14.45 -7.10 2.46
N ASN A 117 -15.14 -7.24 1.30
CA ASN A 117 -16.36 -8.04 1.20
C ASN A 117 -16.06 -9.43 0.62
N GLU A 118 -16.48 -10.47 1.30
CA GLU A 118 -16.36 -11.86 0.80
C GLU A 118 -17.10 -12.11 -0.53
N SER A 119 -18.13 -11.33 -0.84
CA SER A 119 -18.80 -11.40 -2.14
C SER A 119 -17.86 -11.10 -3.30
N TYR A 120 -16.75 -10.38 -3.03
CA TYR A 120 -15.74 -10.05 -4.02
C TYR A 120 -14.98 -11.28 -4.53
N VAL A 121 -14.88 -12.36 -3.74
CA VAL A 121 -14.33 -13.66 -4.18
C VAL A 121 -15.02 -14.15 -5.47
N ARG A 122 -16.34 -14.05 -5.55
CA ARG A 122 -17.09 -14.44 -6.77
C ARG A 122 -16.79 -13.51 -7.96
N SER A 123 -16.52 -12.25 -7.69
CA SER A 123 -16.14 -11.29 -8.72
C SER A 123 -14.74 -11.59 -9.27
N ILE A 124 -13.78 -11.94 -8.40
CA ILE A 124 -12.43 -12.39 -8.80
C ILE A 124 -12.51 -13.70 -9.58
N GLU A 125 -13.32 -14.67 -9.14
CA GLU A 125 -13.50 -15.94 -9.84
C GLU A 125 -13.99 -15.75 -11.28
N ARG A 126 -15.01 -14.89 -11.48
CA ARG A 126 -15.51 -14.55 -12.83
C ARG A 126 -14.44 -13.88 -13.68
N PHE A 127 -13.68 -12.96 -13.10
CA PHE A 127 -12.58 -12.28 -13.77
C PHE A 127 -11.50 -13.27 -14.23
N LEU A 128 -11.02 -14.16 -13.35
CA LEU A 128 -10.00 -15.15 -13.72
C LEU A 128 -10.48 -16.12 -14.79
N LYS A 129 -11.78 -16.50 -14.78
CA LYS A 129 -12.38 -17.33 -15.84
C LYS A 129 -12.46 -16.61 -17.19
N SER A 130 -12.54 -15.27 -17.21
CA SER A 130 -12.59 -14.50 -18.46
C SER A 130 -11.21 -14.33 -19.12
N ILE A 131 -10.13 -14.61 -18.40
CA ILE A 131 -8.74 -14.45 -18.88
C ILE A 131 -7.95 -15.77 -18.81
N PRO A 132 -8.36 -16.82 -19.56
CA PRO A 132 -7.81 -18.18 -19.40
C PRO A 132 -6.33 -18.32 -19.76
N LYS A 133 -5.74 -17.35 -20.45
CA LYS A 133 -4.31 -17.33 -20.80
C LYS A 133 -3.44 -16.73 -19.68
N CYS A 134 -4.04 -16.14 -18.67
CA CYS A 134 -3.32 -15.55 -17.54
C CYS A 134 -2.55 -16.62 -16.78
N THR A 135 -1.27 -16.35 -16.50
CA THR A 135 -0.39 -17.25 -15.75
C THR A 135 0.21 -16.59 -14.50
N ALA A 136 0.04 -15.27 -14.34
CA ALA A 136 0.50 -14.55 -13.17
C ALA A 136 -0.49 -13.47 -12.75
N ILE A 137 -0.60 -13.24 -11.43
CA ILE A 137 -1.54 -12.28 -10.87
C ILE A 137 -0.80 -11.33 -9.92
N VAL A 138 -1.01 -10.05 -10.14
CA VAL A 138 -0.49 -8.95 -9.31
C VAL A 138 -1.58 -8.48 -8.36
N CYS A 139 -1.30 -8.55 -7.06
CA CYS A 139 -2.20 -8.12 -6.00
C CYS A 139 -1.71 -6.79 -5.42
N CYS A 140 -2.50 -5.72 -5.53
CA CYS A 140 -2.08 -4.38 -5.11
C CYS A 140 -1.85 -4.22 -3.60
N ASN A 141 -2.30 -5.15 -2.78
CA ASN A 141 -2.04 -5.22 -1.34
C ASN A 141 -2.36 -6.62 -0.77
N TYR A 142 -2.04 -6.81 0.50
CA TYR A 142 -2.27 -8.06 1.21
C TYR A 142 -3.75 -8.48 1.28
N ILE A 143 -4.69 -7.54 1.38
CA ILE A 143 -6.13 -7.85 1.42
C ILE A 143 -6.58 -8.49 0.10
N ILE A 144 -6.19 -7.90 -1.02
CA ILE A 144 -6.46 -8.46 -2.35
C ILE A 144 -5.79 -9.82 -2.53
N TYR A 145 -4.53 -9.96 -2.09
CA TYR A 145 -3.82 -11.24 -2.12
C TYR A 145 -4.61 -12.35 -1.41
N ARG A 146 -5.08 -12.10 -0.19
CA ARG A 146 -5.89 -13.08 0.57
C ARG A 146 -7.17 -13.47 -0.14
N LEU A 147 -7.84 -12.52 -0.80
CA LEU A 147 -9.05 -12.81 -1.59
C LEU A 147 -8.73 -13.63 -2.85
N VAL A 148 -7.61 -13.35 -3.51
CA VAL A 148 -7.14 -14.13 -4.66
C VAL A 148 -6.83 -15.56 -4.23
N MET A 149 -6.06 -15.75 -3.17
CA MET A 149 -5.73 -17.09 -2.63
C MET A 149 -6.99 -17.88 -2.29
N LYS A 150 -7.95 -17.28 -1.58
CA LYS A 150 -9.24 -17.90 -1.28
C LYS A 150 -10.02 -18.28 -2.55
N THR A 151 -9.94 -17.44 -3.58
CA THR A 151 -10.60 -17.69 -4.88
C THR A 151 -9.94 -18.86 -5.61
N LEU A 152 -8.62 -18.89 -5.71
CA LEU A 152 -7.86 -19.95 -6.36
C LEU A 152 -8.11 -21.29 -5.66
N GLN A 153 -8.06 -21.35 -4.34
CA GLN A 153 -8.38 -22.53 -3.56
C GLN A 153 -9.80 -23.06 -3.89
N LYS A 154 -10.80 -22.18 -3.96
CA LYS A 154 -12.17 -22.52 -4.33
C LYS A 154 -12.26 -23.05 -5.76
N MET A 155 -11.42 -22.57 -6.67
CA MET A 155 -11.34 -23.03 -8.06
C MET A 155 -10.53 -24.33 -8.22
N GLY A 156 -9.95 -24.87 -7.14
CA GLY A 156 -9.03 -26.01 -7.19
C GLY A 156 -7.71 -25.70 -7.89
N LYS A 157 -7.27 -24.45 -7.81
CA LYS A 157 -6.02 -23.94 -8.39
C LYS A 157 -4.96 -23.75 -7.32
N THR A 158 -3.71 -24.00 -7.69
CA THR A 158 -2.54 -23.95 -6.81
C THR A 158 -1.57 -22.85 -7.22
N VAL A 159 -0.77 -22.41 -6.27
CA VAL A 159 0.32 -21.45 -6.42
C VAL A 159 1.57 -22.16 -5.92
N PRO A 160 2.66 -22.20 -6.71
CA PRO A 160 2.88 -21.50 -7.98
C PRO A 160 2.47 -22.27 -9.25
N GLU A 161 1.98 -23.50 -9.17
CA GLU A 161 1.85 -24.43 -10.32
C GLU A 161 0.84 -23.95 -11.39
N ASP A 162 -0.31 -23.41 -10.97
CA ASP A 162 -1.31 -22.87 -11.91
C ASP A 162 -1.12 -21.36 -12.16
N TYR A 163 -0.73 -20.61 -11.10
CA TYR A 163 -0.52 -19.16 -11.15
C TYR A 163 0.67 -18.74 -10.31
N SER A 164 1.52 -17.87 -10.84
CA SER A 164 2.46 -17.11 -10.03
C SER A 164 1.79 -15.87 -9.44
N LEU A 165 2.03 -15.59 -8.17
CA LEU A 165 1.48 -14.40 -7.50
C LEU A 165 2.60 -13.47 -7.03
N VAL A 166 2.36 -12.16 -7.18
CA VAL A 166 3.13 -11.13 -6.48
C VAL A 166 2.17 -10.23 -5.70
N CYS A 167 2.62 -9.78 -4.54
CA CYS A 167 1.83 -8.97 -3.64
C CYS A 167 2.58 -7.70 -3.23
N PHE A 168 1.89 -6.56 -3.22
CA PHE A 168 2.40 -5.34 -2.61
C PHE A 168 2.02 -5.26 -1.13
N ASP A 169 2.83 -4.53 -0.36
CA ASP A 169 2.59 -4.21 1.06
C ASP A 169 2.28 -5.45 1.91
N TYR A 170 3.15 -6.44 1.81
CA TYR A 170 3.03 -7.65 2.61
C TYR A 170 3.58 -7.40 4.01
N SER A 171 2.94 -7.96 5.03
CA SER A 171 3.37 -7.80 6.42
C SER A 171 4.77 -8.35 6.65
N GLU A 172 5.61 -7.58 7.33
CA GLU A 172 6.99 -7.95 7.68
C GLU A 172 7.06 -9.24 8.53
N GLU A 173 5.99 -9.55 9.26
CA GLU A 173 5.93 -10.74 10.14
C GLU A 173 5.56 -12.03 9.38
N THR A 174 4.85 -11.94 8.25
CA THR A 174 4.23 -13.10 7.60
C THR A 174 4.84 -13.49 6.26
N TYR A 175 5.51 -12.58 5.52
CA TYR A 175 6.01 -12.87 4.17
C TYR A 175 7.00 -14.04 4.11
N ARG A 176 7.83 -14.21 5.14
CA ARG A 176 8.81 -15.29 5.22
C ARG A 176 8.18 -16.67 5.45
N GLN A 177 6.99 -16.69 6.04
CA GLN A 177 6.27 -17.93 6.38
C GLN A 177 5.43 -18.44 5.20
N GLU A 178 4.95 -17.53 4.35
CA GLU A 178 4.06 -17.87 3.25
C GLU A 178 4.80 -17.98 1.89
N ASP A 179 6.10 -17.69 1.85
CA ASP A 179 6.97 -17.80 0.67
C ASP A 179 6.40 -17.07 -0.56
N VAL A 180 6.04 -15.80 -0.37
CA VAL A 180 5.40 -14.95 -1.39
C VAL A 180 6.38 -13.92 -1.93
N THR A 181 6.53 -13.82 -3.24
CA THR A 181 7.26 -12.68 -3.85
C THR A 181 6.46 -11.40 -3.65
N CYS A 182 7.01 -10.46 -2.86
CA CYS A 182 6.26 -9.29 -2.41
C CYS A 182 7.13 -8.07 -2.14
N SER A 183 6.51 -6.89 -2.07
CA SER A 183 7.09 -5.77 -1.34
C SER A 183 6.73 -5.87 0.14
N VAL A 184 7.69 -5.52 0.98
CA VAL A 184 7.54 -5.57 2.44
C VAL A 184 7.10 -4.22 2.97
N GLU A 185 6.07 -4.21 3.80
CA GLU A 185 5.61 -3.01 4.49
C GLU A 185 6.68 -2.54 5.49
N GLN A 186 7.12 -1.28 5.36
CA GLN A 186 8.18 -0.68 6.18
C GLN A 186 7.58 0.20 7.30
N GLY A 187 6.64 -0.35 8.07
CA GLY A 187 5.85 0.40 9.04
C GLY A 187 6.68 1.12 10.10
N PHE A 188 7.73 0.49 10.63
CA PHE A 188 8.60 1.08 11.64
C PHE A 188 9.37 2.30 11.10
N GLU A 189 10.05 2.15 9.97
CA GLU A 189 10.83 3.26 9.39
C GLU A 189 9.92 4.40 8.91
N MET A 190 8.78 4.08 8.32
CA MET A 190 7.75 5.04 7.95
C MET A 190 7.30 5.85 9.17
N GLY A 191 6.92 5.17 10.25
CA GLY A 191 6.49 5.80 11.50
C GLY A 191 7.59 6.67 12.11
N ARG A 192 8.85 6.21 12.07
CA ARG A 192 10.00 6.97 12.56
C ARG A 192 10.19 8.29 11.77
N GLN A 193 10.14 8.24 10.45
CA GLN A 193 10.29 9.43 9.60
C GLN A 193 9.13 10.43 9.81
N LEU A 194 7.90 9.92 9.91
CA LEU A 194 6.73 10.74 10.18
C LEU A 194 6.82 11.44 11.54
N ALA A 195 7.21 10.70 12.59
CA ALA A 195 7.34 11.25 13.93
C ALA A 195 8.42 12.32 14.01
N LEU A 196 9.60 12.07 13.45
CA LEU A 196 10.71 13.03 13.43
C LEU A 196 10.29 14.32 12.73
N ARG A 197 9.68 14.22 11.55
CA ARG A 197 9.25 15.40 10.80
C ARG A 197 8.14 16.16 11.51
N LEU A 198 7.14 15.46 12.07
CA LEU A 198 6.06 16.10 12.80
C LEU A 198 6.59 16.85 14.05
N MET A 199 7.50 16.23 14.82
CA MET A 199 8.11 16.85 15.97
C MET A 199 8.92 18.10 15.59
N GLU A 200 9.67 18.06 14.49
CA GLU A 200 10.37 19.21 13.95
C GLU A 200 9.39 20.34 13.63
N MET A 201 8.31 20.06 12.90
CA MET A 201 7.28 21.05 12.56
C MET A 201 6.63 21.67 13.82
N ILE A 202 6.39 20.86 14.84
CA ILE A 202 5.83 21.35 16.13
C ILE A 202 6.84 22.26 16.85
N SER A 203 8.10 21.87 16.92
CA SER A 203 9.13 22.59 17.68
C SER A 203 9.56 23.90 17.03
N THR A 204 9.61 23.94 15.70
CA THR A 204 10.00 25.14 14.93
C THR A 204 8.82 26.07 14.66
N GLY A 205 7.58 25.56 14.73
CA GLY A 205 6.39 26.27 14.28
C GLY A 205 6.31 26.43 12.74
N GLU A 206 7.22 25.79 12.00
CA GLU A 206 7.28 25.82 10.53
C GLU A 206 6.29 24.80 9.95
N CYS A 207 5.03 25.20 9.83
CA CYS A 207 3.99 24.38 9.22
C CYS A 207 3.87 24.55 7.69
N ASP A 208 4.70 25.44 7.10
CA ASP A 208 4.52 25.90 5.71
C ASP A 208 5.35 25.15 4.68
N ASP A 209 6.24 24.22 5.07
CA ASP A 209 6.95 23.37 4.10
C ASP A 209 6.05 22.29 3.49
N ARG A 210 5.04 22.75 2.77
CA ARG A 210 4.04 21.90 2.11
C ARG A 210 4.60 21.09 0.95
N ASN A 211 5.86 21.32 0.57
CA ASN A 211 6.54 20.61 -0.49
C ASN A 211 7.43 19.48 0.04
N TYR A 212 7.56 19.35 1.38
CA TYR A 212 8.34 18.27 1.95
C TYR A 212 7.82 16.91 1.48
N THR A 213 8.72 16.14 0.87
CA THR A 213 8.43 14.78 0.45
C THR A 213 9.64 13.93 0.77
N TYR A 214 9.45 12.92 1.60
CA TYR A 214 10.42 11.87 1.84
C TYR A 214 9.94 10.58 1.18
N VAL A 215 10.70 10.11 0.19
CA VAL A 215 10.36 8.91 -0.57
C VAL A 215 11.27 7.76 -0.13
N MET A 216 10.69 6.75 0.48
CA MET A 216 11.39 5.53 0.90
C MET A 216 11.61 4.61 -0.30
N LYS A 217 12.76 3.93 -0.29
CA LYS A 217 13.03 2.87 -1.26
C LYS A 217 12.20 1.62 -0.91
N PRO A 218 11.63 0.91 -1.90
CA PRO A 218 10.95 -0.34 -1.64
C PRO A 218 11.92 -1.41 -1.14
N ILE A 219 11.45 -2.28 -0.26
CA ILE A 219 12.12 -3.51 0.15
C ILE A 219 11.32 -4.66 -0.45
N LEU A 220 11.99 -5.56 -1.14
CA LEU A 220 11.37 -6.71 -1.78
C LEU A 220 11.85 -8.02 -1.16
N TYR A 221 10.95 -8.96 -1.05
CA TYR A 221 11.21 -10.37 -0.85
C TYR A 221 10.88 -11.14 -2.14
N ASP A 222 11.74 -12.04 -2.56
CA ASP A 222 11.62 -12.75 -3.82
C ASP A 222 11.59 -14.26 -3.60
N ALA A 223 10.41 -14.86 -3.64
CA ALA A 223 10.21 -16.29 -3.57
C ALA A 223 10.39 -16.98 -4.94
N ILE A 224 10.29 -16.23 -6.04
CA ILE A 224 10.49 -16.75 -7.41
C ILE A 224 11.98 -17.04 -7.65
N HIS A 225 12.86 -16.20 -7.10
CA HIS A 225 14.31 -16.31 -7.23
C HIS A 225 15.01 -16.21 -5.87
N PRO A 226 14.86 -17.21 -4.97
CA PRO A 226 15.39 -17.13 -3.60
C PRO A 226 16.93 -17.05 -3.54
N GLU A 227 17.65 -17.56 -4.56
CA GLU A 227 19.11 -17.47 -4.64
C GLU A 227 19.64 -16.03 -4.79
N ASP A 228 18.86 -15.13 -5.37
CA ASP A 228 19.24 -13.71 -5.52
C ASP A 228 19.23 -12.93 -4.20
N GLN A 229 18.72 -13.53 -3.13
CA GLN A 229 18.57 -12.91 -1.81
C GLN A 229 19.74 -13.12 -0.85
N LYS A 230 20.66 -14.03 -1.16
CA LYS A 230 21.83 -14.29 -0.32
C LYS A 230 22.72 -13.04 -0.26
N GLY A 231 22.46 -12.17 0.71
CA GLY A 231 23.27 -10.98 1.03
C GLY A 231 22.59 -9.63 0.90
N LYS A 232 21.33 -9.54 0.47
CA LYS A 232 20.63 -8.24 0.30
C LYS A 232 19.76 -7.85 1.49
N ILE A 233 19.31 -8.78 2.30
CA ILE A 233 18.60 -8.47 3.54
C ILE A 233 19.64 -8.40 4.65
N LYS A 234 20.04 -7.18 5.01
CA LYS A 234 20.72 -6.97 6.29
C LYS A 234 19.74 -7.45 7.36
N GLU A 235 20.18 -8.41 8.16
CA GLU A 235 19.46 -8.81 9.36
C GLU A 235 19.08 -7.55 10.13
N ILE A 236 17.78 -7.35 10.34
CA ILE A 236 17.31 -6.32 11.26
C ILE A 236 17.89 -6.70 12.61
N PRO A 237 18.69 -5.83 13.27
CA PRO A 237 19.27 -6.18 14.56
C PRO A 237 18.17 -6.65 15.50
N GLU A 238 18.37 -7.79 16.17
CA GLU A 238 17.44 -8.35 17.18
C GLU A 238 17.03 -7.35 18.28
N ALA A 239 17.79 -6.28 18.44
CA ALA A 239 17.53 -5.19 19.40
C ALA A 239 16.31 -4.31 19.03
N VAL A 240 15.64 -4.53 17.89
CA VAL A 240 14.45 -3.77 17.42
C VAL A 240 13.16 -4.57 17.59
N LEU A 241 13.22 -5.78 18.12
CA LEU A 241 12.02 -6.51 18.59
C LEU A 241 11.52 -5.87 19.89
N LEU A 242 10.96 -4.68 19.79
CA LEU A 242 10.03 -4.17 20.78
C LEU A 242 8.86 -5.15 20.81
N SER A 243 8.46 -5.57 22.01
CA SER A 243 7.37 -6.52 22.21
C SER A 243 6.15 -6.10 21.38
N GLY A 244 5.43 -7.07 20.77
CA GLY A 244 4.35 -6.79 19.82
C GLY A 244 3.22 -5.87 20.34
N GLU A 245 3.22 -5.52 21.63
CA GLU A 245 2.34 -4.52 22.23
C GLU A 245 2.74 -3.07 21.90
N ASP A 246 4.03 -2.78 21.75
CA ASP A 246 4.54 -1.42 21.47
C ASP A 246 4.43 -1.04 20.00
N LEU A 247 4.52 -1.99 19.07
CA LEU A 247 4.31 -1.75 17.64
C LEU A 247 2.85 -1.42 17.27
N PHE A 248 1.89 -1.96 18.03
CA PHE A 248 0.46 -1.70 17.82
C PHE A 248 0.05 -0.27 18.19
N ILE A 249 0.83 0.44 18.98
CA ILE A 249 0.51 1.80 19.45
C ILE A 249 0.64 2.83 18.31
N GLY A 250 1.57 2.68 17.39
CA GLY A 250 1.76 3.63 16.26
C GLY A 250 0.62 3.59 15.22
N PHE A 251 0.16 2.41 14.85
CA PHE A 251 -0.87 2.21 13.80
C PHE A 251 -2.30 2.28 14.35
N CYS A 252 -2.56 1.71 15.53
CA CYS A 252 -3.90 1.77 16.15
C CYS A 252 -4.29 3.15 16.67
N CYS A 253 -3.35 3.99 17.08
CA CYS A 253 -3.68 5.33 17.59
C CYS A 253 -4.30 6.24 16.52
N VAL A 254 -3.83 6.16 15.25
CA VAL A 254 -4.36 6.99 14.18
C VAL A 254 -5.78 6.56 13.80
N GLN A 255 -6.05 5.26 13.68
CA GLN A 255 -7.41 4.76 13.40
C GLN A 255 -8.38 4.96 14.56
N LYS A 256 -7.95 4.74 15.82
CA LYS A 256 -8.82 4.97 16.99
C LYS A 256 -9.16 6.44 17.20
N ILE A 257 -8.24 7.34 16.94
CA ILE A 257 -8.49 8.78 17.04
C ILE A 257 -9.51 9.23 16.00
N VAL A 258 -9.38 8.77 14.74
CA VAL A 258 -10.35 9.08 13.68
C VAL A 258 -11.73 8.47 13.95
N GLN A 259 -11.81 7.23 14.45
CA GLN A 259 -13.08 6.58 14.79
C GLN A 259 -13.79 7.22 16.00
N GLN A 260 -13.05 7.68 17.01
CA GLN A 260 -13.64 8.41 18.15
C GLN A 260 -14.24 9.76 17.74
N TYR A 261 -13.66 10.45 16.75
CA TYR A 261 -14.21 11.72 16.25
C TYR A 261 -15.40 11.54 15.32
N ALA A 262 -15.40 10.53 14.44
CA ALA A 262 -16.55 10.24 13.60
C ALA A 262 -17.79 9.80 14.40
N GLY A 263 -17.60 9.15 15.55
CA GLY A 263 -18.69 8.78 16.46
C GLY A 263 -19.25 9.93 17.30
N ALA A 264 -18.47 10.99 17.54
CA ALA A 264 -18.90 12.13 18.36
C ALA A 264 -19.76 13.17 17.60
N GLU A 265 -19.67 13.22 16.27
CA GLU A 265 -20.51 14.09 15.42
C GLU A 265 -21.86 13.48 15.05
N ALA A 266 -22.04 12.16 15.20
CA ALA A 266 -23.32 11.48 14.91
C ALA A 266 -24.37 11.64 16.05
N HIS A 267 -24.02 12.31 17.15
CA HIS A 267 -24.88 12.54 18.30
C HIS A 267 -25.06 14.02 18.65
N LYS A 268 -24.95 14.93 17.68
CA LYS A 268 -25.38 16.33 17.84
C LYS A 268 -26.42 16.71 16.82
#